data_58072d81a1e582b4482b6c029f7cab63
#
_entry.id   58072d81a1e582b4482b6c029f7cab63
#
_cell.length_a   1.000
_cell.length_b   1.000
_cell.length_c   1.000
_cell.angle_alpha   90.00
_cell.angle_beta   90.00
_cell.angle_gamma   90.00
#
_symmetry.space_group_name_H-M   'P 1'
#
loop_
_entity.id
_entity.type
_entity.pdbx_description
1 polymer ?
#
loop_
_entity_poly.entity_id
_entity_poly.type
_entity_poly.pdbx_seq_one_letter_code
_entity_poly.pdbx_strand_id
1 'polypeptide(L)'
;MSGKEYSVSSPDGHATVKLGCSDSMLDYELTWKGQTLIEKSPLSILTRPRYKVLSVETKVIDECWKPVWGAFSQIRDHANELVLKLEVSGVEVDLKCRVYNDGIGFRFSALAQPDLRDKRFELSVEYQAKGEFNAYWGEGGSRPPSGPIRSNALSRTRAKIGELPFVMHLDSGQWVTLLESDLYSAKSFKTGRFSVKPNTSIIQDVARFTPSKDGFITPWKVVLFGKQAGDLLTNHVALNLAAPCKIKDTSWIKPGKGLWDWRIHGYDNGSFEYGIDTRSYLRQIDFCVAHNIEYLTIDDFWFTSAKDGQMEVSPHVDIEAVIRYANDHGVRVMLYYDEHKGRFGDDRIFDHYARLGAVGIKYGFRGNNVPFTRQAIRSAADAKLMVFFHDGPVPMVGVERTMPNMISREYGHGQQDARRVFTPQTFLKTAMINGLVGPLDLSNGNFGIESINAGERMKGPKEKNSYITTVVSEVARCLIINSALVTLPDAPEEYEKKADLFDFLEQMPVTWDDTKVLNCEMGEFLTVARRSGDVWFVGSVNSESQARELSVQLDFLTEGINYEAKLYRDTEETDGITNPESYEVVTRTVESGQTLSINMALGGGHAMILTPIQ
;
A
#
# COMPACT_ATOMS: atom_id res chain seq x y z
N MET A 1 27.96 -14.12 33.32
CA MET A 1 27.91 -15.41 32.59
C MET A 1 27.85 -15.10 31.12
N SER A 2 28.62 -15.79 30.25
CA SER A 2 28.54 -15.59 28.82
C SER A 2 27.16 -16.04 28.33
N GLY A 3 26.42 -15.15 27.62
CA GLY A 3 25.15 -15.52 26.98
C GLY A 3 25.33 -16.65 25.95
N LYS A 4 24.29 -17.40 25.69
CA LYS A 4 24.26 -18.38 24.60
C LYS A 4 23.88 -17.64 23.31
N GLU A 5 24.47 -18.06 22.21
CA GLU A 5 24.16 -17.58 20.86
C GLU A 5 23.46 -18.69 20.07
N TYR A 6 22.43 -18.31 19.33
CA TYR A 6 21.66 -19.15 18.43
C TYR A 6 21.64 -18.48 17.07
N SER A 7 21.66 -19.27 15.98
CA SER A 7 21.64 -18.70 14.65
C SER A 7 20.64 -19.41 13.74
N VAL A 8 20.10 -18.67 12.81
CA VAL A 8 19.25 -19.17 11.72
C VAL A 8 19.58 -18.41 10.46
N SER A 9 19.75 -19.13 9.35
CA SER A 9 20.05 -18.55 8.04
C SER A 9 18.87 -18.71 7.10
N SER A 10 18.82 -17.85 6.07
CA SER A 10 17.85 -17.96 4.96
C SER A 10 18.03 -19.28 4.19
N PRO A 11 17.03 -19.69 3.41
CA PRO A 11 17.12 -20.90 2.59
C PRO A 11 18.31 -20.91 1.62
N ASP A 12 18.68 -19.75 1.07
CA ASP A 12 19.85 -19.60 0.19
C ASP A 12 21.19 -19.43 0.95
N GLY A 13 21.15 -19.36 2.29
CA GLY A 13 22.30 -19.19 3.16
C GLY A 13 22.92 -17.79 3.18
N HIS A 14 22.35 -16.83 2.46
CA HIS A 14 22.95 -15.49 2.34
C HIS A 14 22.57 -14.53 3.47
N ALA A 15 21.40 -14.68 4.08
CA ALA A 15 21.02 -13.91 5.25
C ALA A 15 21.16 -14.77 6.52
N THR A 16 21.69 -14.19 7.58
CA THR A 16 21.81 -14.88 8.88
C THR A 16 21.43 -13.95 10.01
N VAL A 17 20.57 -14.45 10.89
CA VAL A 17 20.25 -13.83 12.17
C VAL A 17 20.95 -14.61 13.27
N LYS A 18 21.69 -13.89 14.13
CA LYS A 18 22.23 -14.39 15.38
C LYS A 18 21.43 -13.82 16.54
N LEU A 19 20.92 -14.68 17.40
CA LEU A 19 20.21 -14.32 18.62
C LEU A 19 21.08 -14.58 19.84
N GLY A 20 21.44 -13.53 20.57
CA GLY A 20 22.12 -13.62 21.85
C GLY A 20 21.11 -13.63 23.00
N CYS A 21 21.24 -14.57 23.93
CA CYS A 21 20.42 -14.65 25.13
C CYS A 21 21.27 -14.82 26.37
N SER A 22 21.19 -13.87 27.31
CA SER A 22 21.74 -13.92 28.65
C SER A 22 20.65 -13.80 29.70
N ASP A 23 20.97 -13.89 30.98
CA ASP A 23 19.99 -13.78 32.07
C ASP A 23 19.17 -12.47 32.04
N SER A 24 19.74 -11.38 31.49
CA SER A 24 19.11 -10.06 31.52
C SER A 24 18.94 -9.39 30.16
N MET A 25 19.43 -10.01 29.09
CA MET A 25 19.45 -9.40 27.76
C MET A 25 19.17 -10.41 26.68
N LEU A 26 18.32 -10.01 25.76
CA LEU A 26 18.06 -10.68 24.51
C LEU A 26 18.40 -9.67 23.40
N ASP A 27 19.22 -10.09 22.44
CA ASP A 27 19.67 -9.25 21.33
C ASP A 27 19.74 -10.04 20.05
N TYR A 28 19.86 -9.34 18.93
CA TYR A 28 20.03 -9.95 17.62
C TYR A 28 21.00 -9.15 16.75
N GLU A 29 21.60 -9.83 15.78
CA GLU A 29 22.41 -9.26 14.71
C GLU A 29 21.91 -9.82 13.37
N LEU A 30 21.87 -8.99 12.32
CA LEU A 30 21.50 -9.39 10.97
C LEU A 30 22.65 -9.15 10.01
N THR A 31 23.07 -10.23 9.32
CA THR A 31 24.03 -10.17 8.22
C THR A 31 23.39 -10.64 6.91
N TRP A 32 23.78 -10.05 5.78
CA TRP A 32 23.35 -10.43 4.46
C TRP A 32 24.51 -10.36 3.47
N LYS A 33 24.75 -11.46 2.73
CA LYS A 33 25.86 -11.59 1.76
C LYS A 33 27.22 -11.19 2.36
N GLY A 34 27.46 -11.60 3.62
CA GLY A 34 28.70 -11.29 4.35
C GLY A 34 28.81 -9.88 4.92
N GLN A 35 27.80 -9.05 4.76
CA GLN A 35 27.76 -7.69 5.31
C GLN A 35 26.77 -7.61 6.47
N THR A 36 27.13 -6.95 7.55
CA THR A 36 26.22 -6.64 8.64
C THR A 36 25.30 -5.51 8.21
N LEU A 37 24.00 -5.73 8.25
CA LEU A 37 22.97 -4.71 8.01
C LEU A 37 22.52 -4.06 9.31
N ILE A 38 22.23 -4.90 10.33
CA ILE A 38 21.85 -4.47 11.68
C ILE A 38 22.88 -5.05 12.64
N GLU A 39 23.58 -4.19 13.35
CA GLU A 39 24.50 -4.56 14.43
C GLU A 39 23.73 -5.07 15.63
N LYS A 40 24.43 -5.64 16.60
CA LYS A 40 23.86 -6.19 17.82
C LYS A 40 22.88 -5.23 18.48
N SER A 41 21.60 -5.59 18.44
CA SER A 41 20.46 -4.75 18.81
C SER A 41 19.56 -5.45 19.81
N PRO A 42 19.15 -4.79 20.91
CA PRO A 42 18.29 -5.42 21.91
C PRO A 42 16.84 -5.57 21.43
N LEU A 43 16.22 -6.65 21.89
CA LEU A 43 14.78 -6.85 21.82
C LEU A 43 14.27 -7.34 23.17
N SER A 44 13.05 -6.96 23.55
CA SER A 44 12.50 -7.29 24.86
C SER A 44 10.98 -7.37 24.81
N ILE A 45 10.40 -8.17 25.71
CA ILE A 45 8.95 -8.32 25.89
C ILE A 45 8.48 -7.88 27.28
N LEU A 46 9.40 -7.62 28.19
CA LEU A 46 9.13 -7.13 29.54
C LEU A 46 10.11 -6.01 29.95
N THR A 47 9.67 -5.16 30.85
CA THR A 47 10.59 -4.22 31.51
C THR A 47 11.50 -4.97 32.49
N ARG A 48 12.83 -4.89 32.30
CA ARG A 48 13.86 -5.57 33.12
C ARG A 48 13.61 -7.08 33.23
N PRO A 49 13.55 -7.81 32.11
CA PRO A 49 13.28 -9.23 32.09
C PRO A 49 14.43 -10.05 32.68
N ARG A 50 14.11 -11.26 33.12
CA ARG A 50 15.07 -12.33 33.30
C ARG A 50 14.74 -13.43 32.33
N TYR A 51 15.71 -13.87 31.55
CA TYR A 51 15.53 -14.85 30.51
C TYR A 51 16.19 -16.18 30.87
N LYS A 52 15.50 -17.26 30.58
CA LYS A 52 16.05 -18.62 30.59
C LYS A 52 15.53 -19.34 29.36
N VAL A 53 16.43 -19.86 28.53
CA VAL A 53 16.04 -20.68 27.38
C VAL A 53 15.63 -22.07 27.87
N LEU A 54 14.40 -22.47 27.57
CA LEU A 54 13.84 -23.77 27.93
C LEU A 54 14.09 -24.79 26.79
N SER A 55 13.80 -24.43 25.56
CA SER A 55 14.07 -25.26 24.38
C SER A 55 14.34 -24.40 23.14
N VAL A 56 14.91 -25.04 22.14
CA VAL A 56 15.23 -24.47 20.83
C VAL A 56 14.71 -25.40 19.75
N GLU A 57 13.92 -24.87 18.84
CA GLU A 57 13.37 -25.64 17.73
C GLU A 57 13.66 -24.90 16.42
N THR A 58 13.92 -25.65 15.36
CA THR A 58 14.08 -25.11 14.01
C THR A 58 13.16 -25.83 13.04
N LYS A 59 12.65 -25.11 12.07
CA LYS A 59 11.87 -25.72 10.98
C LYS A 59 12.08 -24.97 9.68
N VAL A 60 11.87 -25.68 8.57
CA VAL A 60 11.79 -25.13 7.22
C VAL A 60 10.33 -24.89 6.89
N ILE A 61 10.04 -23.76 6.31
CA ILE A 61 8.75 -23.40 5.72
C ILE A 61 8.99 -23.34 4.21
N ASP A 62 8.21 -24.07 3.44
CA ASP A 62 8.26 -24.03 1.97
C ASP A 62 6.87 -24.40 1.45
N GLU A 63 6.04 -23.43 1.28
CA GLU A 63 4.67 -23.56 0.80
C GLU A 63 4.31 -22.43 -0.18
N CYS A 64 3.33 -22.70 -1.03
CA CYS A 64 2.79 -21.68 -1.95
C CYS A 64 1.34 -21.40 -1.60
N TRP A 65 0.95 -20.15 -1.67
CA TRP A 65 -0.43 -19.74 -1.49
C TRP A 65 -0.85 -18.76 -2.58
N LYS A 66 -2.17 -18.65 -2.80
CA LYS A 66 -2.75 -17.78 -3.82
C LYS A 66 -3.46 -16.62 -3.15
N PRO A 67 -3.03 -15.37 -3.40
CA PRO A 67 -3.80 -14.18 -3.01
C PRO A 67 -5.19 -14.17 -3.66
N VAL A 68 -6.16 -13.58 -2.99
CA VAL A 68 -7.50 -13.33 -3.59
C VAL A 68 -7.39 -12.27 -4.69
N TRP A 69 -6.48 -11.32 -4.50
CA TRP A 69 -6.10 -10.28 -5.45
C TRP A 69 -4.69 -9.76 -5.09
N GLY A 70 -4.09 -8.99 -5.97
CA GLY A 70 -2.81 -8.32 -5.71
C GLY A 70 -1.86 -8.35 -6.88
N ALA A 71 -0.58 -8.12 -6.57
CA ALA A 71 0.49 -7.98 -7.55
C ALA A 71 1.01 -9.31 -8.11
N PHE A 72 0.57 -10.45 -7.55
CA PHE A 72 0.99 -11.81 -7.92
C PHE A 72 -0.17 -12.79 -7.75
N SER A 73 -0.31 -13.74 -8.66
CA SER A 73 -1.33 -14.80 -8.57
C SER A 73 -0.90 -15.97 -7.68
N GLN A 74 0.39 -16.07 -7.36
CA GLN A 74 0.96 -17.07 -6.47
C GLN A 74 2.17 -16.50 -5.72
N ILE A 75 2.23 -16.77 -4.42
CA ILE A 75 3.33 -16.36 -3.55
C ILE A 75 3.91 -17.58 -2.86
N ARG A 76 5.24 -17.73 -2.90
CA ARG A 76 5.97 -18.76 -2.15
C ARG A 76 6.34 -18.22 -0.77
N ASP A 77 5.99 -18.95 0.27
CA ASP A 77 6.46 -18.75 1.64
C ASP A 77 7.63 -19.70 1.87
N HIS A 78 8.87 -19.22 1.69
CA HIS A 78 10.07 -20.02 1.81
C HIS A 78 11.04 -19.37 2.80
N ALA A 79 11.13 -19.95 3.99
CA ALA A 79 11.89 -19.43 5.12
C ALA A 79 12.42 -20.53 6.04
N ASN A 80 13.46 -20.23 6.80
CA ASN A 80 13.84 -21.00 7.97
C ASN A 80 13.36 -20.28 9.23
N GLU A 81 12.75 -21.00 10.15
CA GLU A 81 12.25 -20.47 11.42
C GLU A 81 13.01 -21.08 12.59
N LEU A 82 13.49 -20.22 13.50
CA LEU A 82 14.00 -20.57 14.81
C LEU A 82 12.96 -20.17 15.86
N VAL A 83 12.60 -21.08 16.75
CA VAL A 83 11.74 -20.82 17.90
C VAL A 83 12.56 -21.02 19.17
N LEU A 84 12.72 -19.95 19.95
CA LEU A 84 13.23 -20.03 21.31
C LEU A 84 12.04 -20.04 22.28
N LYS A 85 11.83 -21.15 22.97
CA LYS A 85 10.94 -21.17 24.12
C LYS A 85 11.70 -20.62 25.32
N LEU A 86 11.21 -19.52 25.86
CA LEU A 86 11.83 -18.78 26.94
C LEU A 86 10.96 -18.83 28.20
N GLU A 87 11.58 -18.96 29.36
CA GLU A 87 10.99 -18.49 30.61
C GLU A 87 11.43 -17.03 30.79
N VAL A 88 10.47 -16.12 30.83
CA VAL A 88 10.70 -14.67 30.98
C VAL A 88 10.11 -14.21 32.30
N SER A 89 10.95 -14.06 33.32
CA SER A 89 10.54 -13.68 34.68
C SER A 89 9.38 -14.53 35.23
N GLY A 90 9.41 -15.83 34.99
CA GLY A 90 8.46 -16.81 35.51
C GLY A 90 7.24 -17.09 34.61
N VAL A 91 7.22 -16.58 33.37
CA VAL A 91 6.19 -16.92 32.39
C VAL A 91 6.83 -17.50 31.12
N GLU A 92 6.19 -18.49 30.51
CA GLU A 92 6.66 -19.07 29.24
C GLU A 92 6.24 -18.20 28.07
N VAL A 93 7.21 -17.88 27.21
CA VAL A 93 7.03 -17.05 26.01
C VAL A 93 7.84 -17.66 24.88
N ASP A 94 7.23 -17.80 23.71
CA ASP A 94 7.94 -18.17 22.50
C ASP A 94 8.44 -16.91 21.77
N LEU A 95 9.72 -16.88 21.42
CA LEU A 95 10.27 -15.96 20.42
C LEU A 95 10.45 -16.74 19.12
N LYS A 96 9.74 -16.32 18.09
CA LYS A 96 9.90 -16.84 16.72
C LYS A 96 10.73 -15.86 15.90
N CYS A 97 11.73 -16.39 15.21
CA CYS A 97 12.54 -15.68 14.24
C CYS A 97 12.45 -16.40 12.90
N ARG A 98 11.86 -15.77 11.87
CA ARG A 98 11.85 -16.28 10.49
C ARG A 98 12.84 -15.51 9.65
N VAL A 99 13.60 -16.25 8.84
CA VAL A 99 14.60 -15.67 7.93
C VAL A 99 14.32 -16.11 6.51
N TYR A 100 14.07 -15.12 5.66
CA TYR A 100 13.87 -15.22 4.22
C TYR A 100 15.14 -14.78 3.48
N ASN A 101 15.20 -14.94 2.18
CA ASN A 101 16.34 -14.50 1.36
C ASN A 101 16.48 -12.97 1.28
N ASP A 102 15.40 -12.24 1.55
CA ASP A 102 15.23 -10.80 1.37
C ASP A 102 14.53 -10.09 2.56
N GLY A 103 14.45 -10.77 3.71
CA GLY A 103 13.89 -10.18 4.92
C GLY A 103 13.84 -11.14 6.10
N ILE A 104 13.51 -10.57 7.27
CA ILE A 104 13.35 -11.32 8.51
C ILE A 104 12.12 -10.84 9.28
N GLY A 105 11.62 -11.68 10.18
CA GLY A 105 10.55 -11.32 11.11
C GLY A 105 10.76 -11.88 12.50
N PHE A 106 10.45 -11.07 13.53
CA PHE A 106 10.42 -11.49 14.95
C PHE A 106 9.00 -11.38 15.50
N ARG A 107 8.59 -12.37 16.29
CA ARG A 107 7.31 -12.34 17.02
C ARG A 107 7.44 -13.01 18.37
N PHE A 108 6.89 -12.38 19.39
CA PHE A 108 6.64 -13.03 20.68
C PHE A 108 5.20 -13.54 20.76
N SER A 109 5.02 -14.67 21.44
CA SER A 109 3.70 -15.23 21.75
C SER A 109 3.73 -15.99 23.07
N ALA A 110 2.58 -16.01 23.75
CA ALA A 110 2.40 -16.84 24.93
C ALA A 110 0.96 -17.37 24.97
N LEU A 111 0.80 -18.62 25.36
CA LEU A 111 -0.49 -19.22 25.67
C LEU A 111 -0.98 -18.78 27.05
N ALA A 112 -2.26 -19.05 27.31
CA ALA A 112 -2.84 -18.87 28.64
C ALA A 112 -2.06 -19.66 29.69
N GLN A 113 -1.67 -18.99 30.76
CA GLN A 113 -0.96 -19.58 31.90
C GLN A 113 -1.20 -18.75 33.17
N PRO A 114 -1.01 -19.33 34.37
CA PRO A 114 -1.02 -18.55 35.61
C PRO A 114 -0.05 -17.40 35.52
N ASP A 115 -0.24 -16.36 36.29
CA ASP A 115 0.64 -15.19 36.45
C ASP A 115 0.86 -14.34 35.16
N LEU A 116 0.35 -14.78 33.99
CA LEU A 116 0.54 -14.03 32.74
C LEU A 116 -0.04 -12.60 32.85
N ARG A 117 -1.19 -12.43 33.50
CA ARG A 117 -1.85 -11.13 33.65
C ARG A 117 -1.23 -10.22 34.69
N ASP A 118 -0.45 -10.77 35.61
CA ASP A 118 0.19 -10.03 36.69
C ASP A 118 1.49 -9.35 36.23
N LYS A 119 1.94 -9.66 35.02
CA LYS A 119 3.16 -9.09 34.43
C LYS A 119 2.83 -7.83 33.62
N ARG A 120 3.76 -6.89 33.65
CA ARG A 120 3.73 -5.68 32.81
C ARG A 120 4.51 -5.95 31.53
N PHE A 121 3.82 -6.38 30.50
CA PHE A 121 4.41 -6.60 29.19
C PHE A 121 4.73 -5.28 28.49
N GLU A 122 5.91 -5.24 27.88
CA GLU A 122 6.44 -4.09 27.18
C GLU A 122 7.32 -4.58 26.02
N LEU A 123 6.78 -4.52 24.80
CA LEU A 123 7.51 -4.88 23.59
C LEU A 123 8.42 -3.72 23.19
N SER A 124 9.71 -3.98 23.09
CA SER A 124 10.71 -3.03 22.62
C SER A 124 11.64 -3.73 21.62
N VAL A 125 11.83 -3.12 20.45
CA VAL A 125 12.80 -3.59 19.45
C VAL A 125 13.64 -2.41 18.99
N GLU A 126 14.96 -2.59 19.04
CA GLU A 126 15.92 -1.62 18.55
C GLU A 126 16.57 -2.12 17.26
N TYR A 127 17.02 -1.18 16.45
CA TYR A 127 17.66 -1.43 15.17
C TYR A 127 18.89 -0.51 15.05
N GLN A 128 20.08 -1.07 15.28
CA GLN A 128 21.34 -0.37 15.09
C GLN A 128 21.84 -0.68 13.69
N ALA A 129 21.56 0.21 12.74
CA ALA A 129 22.08 0.05 11.37
C ALA A 129 23.61 0.13 11.37
N LYS A 130 24.25 -0.65 10.49
CA LYS A 130 25.70 -0.59 10.29
C LYS A 130 26.08 0.64 9.49
N GLY A 131 26.82 1.57 10.12
CA GLY A 131 27.31 2.80 9.47
C GLY A 131 26.24 3.88 9.33
N GLU A 132 26.51 4.82 8.44
CA GLU A 132 25.62 5.95 8.13
C GLU A 132 24.63 5.57 7.03
N PHE A 133 23.50 6.28 6.99
CA PHE A 133 22.42 6.02 6.01
C PHE A 133 21.61 7.29 5.72
N ASN A 134 20.92 7.28 4.60
CA ASN A 134 19.82 8.21 4.33
C ASN A 134 18.49 7.55 4.73
N ALA A 135 17.71 8.25 5.54
CA ALA A 135 16.44 7.77 6.06
C ALA A 135 15.24 8.39 5.34
N TYR A 136 14.23 7.56 5.16
CA TYR A 136 12.90 7.93 4.68
C TYR A 136 11.85 7.27 5.57
N TRP A 137 10.67 7.87 5.73
CA TRP A 137 9.61 7.26 6.53
C TRP A 137 8.22 7.75 6.16
N GLY A 138 7.19 6.95 6.49
CA GLY A 138 5.80 7.36 6.43
C GLY A 138 5.47 8.36 7.54
N GLU A 139 4.77 9.43 7.21
CA GLU A 139 4.31 10.44 8.19
C GLU A 139 2.97 10.07 8.83
N GLY A 140 2.36 8.98 8.38
CA GLY A 140 1.06 8.50 8.83
C GLY A 140 -0.12 9.18 8.14
N GLY A 141 -1.19 8.43 8.04
CA GLY A 141 -2.42 8.91 7.43
C GLY A 141 -2.24 9.40 6.00
N SER A 142 -2.90 10.50 5.69
CA SER A 142 -2.92 11.11 4.35
C SER A 142 -1.78 12.13 4.15
N ARG A 143 -0.58 11.86 4.68
CA ARG A 143 0.57 12.75 4.52
C ARG A 143 1.64 12.13 3.60
N PRO A 144 2.36 12.96 2.81
CA PRO A 144 3.48 12.48 2.02
C PRO A 144 4.60 11.97 2.93
N PRO A 145 5.41 11.01 2.47
CA PRO A 145 6.55 10.52 3.23
C PRO A 145 7.67 11.57 3.34
N SER A 146 8.43 11.50 4.42
CA SER A 146 9.61 12.33 4.66
C SER A 146 10.91 11.67 4.17
N GLY A 147 11.93 12.47 3.96
CA GLY A 147 13.27 12.06 3.55
C GLY A 147 13.66 12.52 2.14
N PRO A 148 14.96 12.36 1.76
CA PRO A 148 16.04 11.77 2.57
C PRO A 148 16.52 12.68 3.71
N ILE A 149 16.79 12.09 4.87
CA ILE A 149 17.45 12.75 5.99
C ILE A 149 18.61 11.89 6.43
N ARG A 150 19.78 12.51 6.56
CA ARG A 150 20.99 11.82 6.95
C ARG A 150 20.93 11.33 8.42
N SER A 151 21.39 10.12 8.71
CA SER A 151 21.32 9.48 10.03
C SER A 151 21.91 10.34 11.16
N ASN A 152 23.04 11.02 10.94
CA ASN A 152 23.64 11.92 11.92
C ASN A 152 22.80 13.20 12.21
N ALA A 153 21.91 13.58 11.30
CA ALA A 153 20.99 14.69 11.51
C ALA A 153 19.75 14.24 12.30
N LEU A 154 19.36 12.96 12.21
CA LEU A 154 18.20 12.41 12.93
C LEU A 154 18.36 12.51 14.45
N SER A 155 19.56 12.26 14.97
CA SER A 155 19.82 12.31 16.41
C SER A 155 19.66 13.71 17.03
N ARG A 156 19.67 14.75 16.20
CA ARG A 156 19.46 16.15 16.62
C ARG A 156 17.98 16.53 16.66
N THR A 157 17.14 15.79 15.96
CA THR A 157 15.70 15.98 16.02
C THR A 157 15.17 15.21 17.24
N ARG A 158 14.81 15.90 18.30
CA ARG A 158 14.15 15.31 19.50
C ARG A 158 12.74 14.81 19.22
N ALA A 159 12.32 14.76 17.96
CA ALA A 159 10.98 14.43 17.54
C ALA A 159 10.83 12.91 17.34
N LYS A 160 9.63 12.39 17.63
CA LYS A 160 9.19 11.10 17.11
C LYS A 160 9.30 11.17 15.60
N ILE A 161 10.08 10.27 15.03
CA ILE A 161 10.15 10.09 13.58
C ILE A 161 8.87 9.32 13.21
N GLY A 162 8.16 9.72 12.27
CA GLY A 162 6.99 9.18 11.63
C GLY A 162 6.49 7.77 11.97
N GLU A 163 5.66 7.28 11.10
CA GLU A 163 5.04 5.95 11.21
C GLU A 163 5.72 4.98 10.24
N LEU A 164 5.13 3.80 10.05
CA LEU A 164 5.58 2.81 9.06
C LEU A 164 5.47 3.37 7.62
N PRO A 165 6.34 2.91 6.73
CA PRO A 165 7.58 2.17 6.99
C PRO A 165 8.72 3.11 7.36
N PHE A 166 9.82 2.60 7.90
CA PHE A 166 11.07 3.33 8.04
C PHE A 166 12.11 2.71 7.10
N VAL A 167 12.57 3.47 6.14
CA VAL A 167 13.45 3.00 5.06
C VAL A 167 14.84 3.63 5.21
N MET A 168 15.87 2.83 5.10
CA MET A 168 17.28 3.23 5.17
C MET A 168 18.00 2.87 3.87
N HIS A 169 18.67 3.81 3.26
CA HIS A 169 19.67 3.56 2.23
C HIS A 169 21.05 3.67 2.87
N LEU A 170 21.69 2.52 3.11
CA LEU A 170 22.99 2.45 3.78
C LEU A 170 24.10 2.94 2.86
N ASP A 171 25.16 3.53 3.40
CA ASP A 171 26.33 3.94 2.62
C ASP A 171 27.03 2.76 1.93
N SER A 172 26.85 1.56 2.45
CA SER A 172 27.28 0.31 1.82
C SER A 172 26.43 -0.12 0.60
N GLY A 173 25.40 0.66 0.26
CA GLY A 173 24.57 0.53 -0.94
C GLY A 173 23.30 -0.31 -0.78
N GLN A 174 23.08 -0.95 0.38
CA GLN A 174 21.86 -1.72 0.60
C GLN A 174 20.69 -0.85 1.03
N TRP A 175 19.50 -1.27 0.62
CA TRP A 175 18.23 -0.75 1.10
C TRP A 175 17.69 -1.64 2.21
N VAL A 176 17.33 -1.05 3.33
CA VAL A 176 16.78 -1.75 4.50
C VAL A 176 15.50 -1.06 4.94
N THR A 177 14.45 -1.84 5.16
CA THR A 177 13.15 -1.30 5.61
C THR A 177 12.74 -1.94 6.93
N LEU A 178 12.39 -1.11 7.89
CA LEU A 178 11.77 -1.52 9.14
C LEU A 178 10.26 -1.42 9.01
N LEU A 179 9.58 -2.51 9.30
CA LEU A 179 8.15 -2.67 9.07
C LEU A 179 7.54 -3.52 10.19
N GLU A 180 6.23 -3.67 10.20
CA GLU A 180 5.54 -4.69 10.98
C GLU A 180 4.53 -5.43 10.10
N SER A 181 4.09 -6.61 10.53
CA SER A 181 3.05 -7.38 9.85
C SER A 181 2.10 -8.03 10.85
N ASP A 182 0.91 -8.39 10.36
CA ASP A 182 -0.13 -9.09 11.11
C ASP A 182 -0.63 -8.35 12.36
N LEU A 183 -0.66 -7.02 12.29
CA LEU A 183 -1.28 -6.19 13.33
C LEU A 183 -2.77 -6.56 13.52
N TYR A 184 -3.44 -7.02 12.46
CA TYR A 184 -4.84 -7.45 12.51
C TYR A 184 -5.06 -8.57 13.54
N SER A 185 -4.17 -9.56 13.62
CA SER A 185 -4.27 -10.67 14.58
C SER A 185 -3.78 -10.30 15.98
N ALA A 186 -2.91 -9.31 16.11
CA ALA A 186 -2.30 -8.88 17.37
C ALA A 186 -3.22 -7.91 18.14
N LYS A 187 -4.31 -8.42 18.70
CA LYS A 187 -5.44 -7.63 19.24
C LYS A 187 -5.09 -6.59 20.29
N SER A 188 -4.07 -6.84 21.12
CA SER A 188 -3.63 -5.93 22.18
C SER A 188 -2.74 -4.78 21.70
N PHE A 189 -2.41 -4.75 20.41
CA PHE A 189 -1.43 -3.80 19.84
C PHE A 189 -2.07 -2.74 18.95
N LYS A 190 -1.42 -1.58 18.93
CA LYS A 190 -1.60 -0.50 17.96
C LYS A 190 -0.37 -0.48 17.05
N THR A 191 -0.43 0.25 15.93
CA THR A 191 0.74 0.46 15.10
C THR A 191 1.83 1.21 15.87
N GLY A 192 3.09 0.80 15.65
CA GLY A 192 4.24 1.44 16.29
C GLY A 192 4.72 2.65 15.49
N ARG A 193 5.27 3.62 16.20
CA ARG A 193 6.04 4.74 15.64
C ARG A 193 7.52 4.52 15.86
N PHE A 194 8.34 5.20 15.07
CA PHE A 194 9.79 5.16 15.24
C PHE A 194 10.28 6.40 15.96
N SER A 195 11.35 6.23 16.72
CA SER A 195 12.15 7.29 17.33
C SER A 195 13.63 6.96 17.20
N VAL A 196 14.50 7.96 17.37
CA VAL A 196 15.94 7.80 17.27
C VAL A 196 16.58 8.08 18.61
N LYS A 197 17.48 7.19 19.03
CA LYS A 197 18.33 7.37 20.18
C LYS A 197 19.55 8.24 19.86
N PRO A 198 20.23 8.83 20.87
CA PRO A 198 21.43 9.65 20.64
C PRO A 198 22.57 8.94 19.88
N ASN A 199 22.63 7.62 19.94
CA ASN A 199 23.59 6.79 19.22
C ASN A 199 23.15 6.40 17.80
N THR A 200 22.13 7.06 17.24
CA THR A 200 21.51 6.78 15.93
C THR A 200 20.78 5.42 15.83
N SER A 201 20.63 4.68 16.94
CA SER A 201 19.79 3.49 16.97
C SER A 201 18.33 3.88 16.77
N ILE A 202 17.65 3.19 15.87
CA ILE A 202 16.21 3.34 15.66
C ILE A 202 15.49 2.45 16.66
N ILE A 203 14.50 3.00 17.34
CA ILE A 203 13.63 2.22 18.21
C ILE A 203 12.20 2.35 17.73
N GLN A 204 11.52 1.23 17.60
CA GLN A 204 10.07 1.25 17.43
C GLN A 204 9.44 1.44 18.80
N ASP A 205 8.48 2.36 18.92
CA ASP A 205 7.86 2.77 20.17
C ASP A 205 7.59 1.57 21.09
N VAL A 206 7.96 1.73 22.35
CA VAL A 206 7.71 0.76 23.39
C VAL A 206 6.20 0.54 23.56
N ALA A 207 5.73 -0.61 23.17
CA ALA A 207 4.32 -0.98 23.23
C ALA A 207 4.00 -1.71 24.54
N ARG A 208 3.40 -1.02 25.50
CA ARG A 208 2.84 -1.63 26.72
C ARG A 208 1.49 -2.26 26.39
N PHE A 209 1.29 -3.49 26.86
CA PHE A 209 0.03 -4.20 26.65
C PHE A 209 -0.30 -5.14 27.81
N THR A 210 -1.58 -5.50 27.88
CA THR A 210 -2.08 -6.52 28.82
C THR A 210 -2.48 -7.75 28.00
N PRO A 211 -1.97 -8.93 28.34
CA PRO A 211 -2.39 -10.19 27.72
C PRO A 211 -3.90 -10.44 27.90
N SER A 212 -4.52 -11.09 26.92
CA SER A 212 -5.87 -11.61 27.07
C SER A 212 -5.89 -12.83 28.00
N LYS A 213 -7.08 -13.31 28.31
CA LYS A 213 -7.25 -14.59 29.06
C LYS A 213 -6.65 -15.79 28.32
N ASP A 214 -6.60 -15.73 26.99
CA ASP A 214 -6.15 -16.82 26.11
C ASP A 214 -4.65 -16.69 25.75
N GLY A 215 -3.95 -15.66 26.28
CA GLY A 215 -2.55 -15.37 25.97
C GLY A 215 -2.39 -14.11 25.09
N PHE A 216 -1.29 -14.06 24.37
CA PHE A 216 -1.02 -12.98 23.42
C PHE A 216 -0.18 -13.43 22.22
N ILE A 217 -0.29 -12.67 21.15
CA ILE A 217 0.69 -12.60 20.07
C ILE A 217 1.03 -11.13 19.81
N THR A 218 2.30 -10.84 19.52
CA THR A 218 2.69 -9.51 19.07
C THR A 218 2.53 -9.41 17.55
N PRO A 219 2.45 -8.22 16.94
CA PRO A 219 2.72 -8.10 15.51
C PRO A 219 4.13 -8.63 15.22
N TRP A 220 4.38 -9.09 14.00
CA TRP A 220 5.72 -9.35 13.55
C TRP A 220 6.48 -8.03 13.40
N LYS A 221 7.69 -7.98 13.92
CA LYS A 221 8.65 -6.92 13.63
C LYS A 221 9.49 -7.39 12.46
N VAL A 222 9.47 -6.62 11.39
CA VAL A 222 9.96 -7.04 10.07
C VAL A 222 11.12 -6.15 9.64
N VAL A 223 12.17 -6.76 9.11
CA VAL A 223 13.25 -6.07 8.40
C VAL A 223 13.33 -6.63 6.99
N LEU A 224 13.05 -5.80 6.00
CA LEU A 224 13.25 -6.14 4.58
C LEU A 224 14.59 -5.59 4.13
N PHE A 225 15.22 -6.22 3.13
CA PHE A 225 16.46 -5.72 2.57
C PHE A 225 16.62 -6.11 1.09
N GLY A 226 17.35 -5.28 0.35
CA GLY A 226 17.61 -5.45 -1.07
C GLY A 226 18.82 -4.66 -1.53
N LYS A 227 19.24 -4.89 -2.78
CA LYS A 227 20.33 -4.13 -3.41
C LYS A 227 19.87 -2.78 -3.93
N GLN A 228 18.62 -2.68 -4.32
CA GLN A 228 17.99 -1.48 -4.85
C GLN A 228 16.61 -1.27 -4.24
N ALA A 229 16.09 -0.05 -4.28
CA ALA A 229 14.79 0.27 -3.71
C ALA A 229 13.65 -0.55 -4.34
N GLY A 230 13.76 -0.87 -5.62
CA GLY A 230 12.79 -1.69 -6.35
C GLY A 230 12.63 -3.11 -5.80
N ASP A 231 13.69 -3.70 -5.23
CA ASP A 231 13.63 -5.04 -4.63
C ASP A 231 12.63 -5.09 -3.46
N LEU A 232 12.44 -3.97 -2.77
CA LEU A 232 11.51 -3.86 -1.64
C LEU A 232 10.05 -3.87 -2.09
N LEU A 233 9.74 -3.33 -3.28
CA LEU A 233 8.37 -3.20 -3.80
C LEU A 233 7.76 -4.54 -4.23
N THR A 234 8.59 -5.51 -4.55
CA THR A 234 8.17 -6.87 -4.94
C THR A 234 8.40 -7.90 -3.84
N ASN A 235 8.75 -7.45 -2.63
CA ASN A 235 9.03 -8.30 -1.48
C ASN A 235 7.73 -8.87 -0.88
N HIS A 236 7.74 -10.15 -0.53
CA HIS A 236 6.56 -10.88 0.00
C HIS A 236 6.64 -11.19 1.51
N VAL A 237 7.73 -10.86 2.17
CA VAL A 237 7.97 -11.26 3.57
C VAL A 237 6.85 -10.79 4.50
N ALA A 238 6.42 -9.54 4.37
CA ALA A 238 5.35 -9.02 5.23
C ALA A 238 4.01 -9.74 5.00
N LEU A 239 3.69 -10.13 3.76
CA LEU A 239 2.52 -10.95 3.43
C LEU A 239 2.66 -12.37 3.97
N ASN A 240 3.82 -13.00 3.80
CA ASN A 240 4.09 -14.36 4.29
C ASN A 240 4.03 -14.46 5.82
N LEU A 241 4.37 -13.40 6.52
CA LEU A 241 4.28 -13.31 7.98
C LEU A 241 2.85 -13.05 8.50
N ALA A 242 1.96 -12.52 7.68
CA ALA A 242 0.56 -12.32 8.04
C ALA A 242 -0.20 -13.65 8.14
N ALA A 243 -1.23 -13.66 8.96
CA ALA A 243 -2.08 -14.85 9.11
C ALA A 243 -2.79 -15.19 7.79
N PRO A 244 -3.01 -16.48 7.50
CA PRO A 244 -3.81 -16.91 6.35
C PRO A 244 -5.21 -16.32 6.32
N CYS A 245 -5.83 -16.32 5.15
CA CYS A 245 -7.17 -15.79 4.93
C CYS A 245 -8.19 -16.39 5.90
N LYS A 246 -8.98 -15.52 6.55
CA LYS A 246 -10.02 -15.90 7.51
C LYS A 246 -11.43 -15.92 6.91
N ILE A 247 -11.59 -15.47 5.68
CA ILE A 247 -12.86 -15.49 4.96
C ILE A 247 -12.98 -16.82 4.21
N LYS A 248 -14.01 -17.58 4.52
CA LYS A 248 -14.20 -18.92 3.92
C LYS A 248 -14.60 -18.85 2.43
N ASP A 249 -15.50 -17.95 2.10
CA ASP A 249 -15.93 -17.69 0.74
C ASP A 249 -15.52 -16.28 0.35
N THR A 250 -14.53 -16.16 -0.55
CA THR A 250 -14.00 -14.90 -1.06
C THR A 250 -14.55 -14.55 -2.44
N SER A 251 -15.47 -15.35 -2.98
CA SER A 251 -15.98 -15.20 -4.35
C SER A 251 -16.71 -13.86 -4.62
N TRP A 252 -17.21 -13.22 -3.58
CA TRP A 252 -17.87 -11.92 -3.63
C TRP A 252 -16.90 -10.73 -3.65
N ILE A 253 -15.63 -10.94 -3.28
CA ILE A 253 -14.58 -9.91 -3.34
C ILE A 253 -14.12 -9.81 -4.80
N LYS A 254 -14.47 -8.72 -5.45
CA LYS A 254 -14.18 -8.50 -6.86
C LYS A 254 -13.32 -7.24 -7.01
N PRO A 255 -12.02 -7.38 -7.26
CA PRO A 255 -11.19 -6.25 -7.65
C PRO A 255 -11.67 -5.61 -8.94
N GLY A 256 -11.48 -4.31 -9.11
CA GLY A 256 -11.91 -3.61 -10.31
C GLY A 256 -11.51 -2.14 -10.34
N LYS A 257 -11.88 -1.47 -11.41
CA LYS A 257 -11.75 -0.02 -11.59
C LYS A 257 -13.08 0.64 -11.23
N GLY A 258 -13.01 1.87 -10.72
CA GLY A 258 -14.22 2.62 -10.38
C GLY A 258 -14.08 4.10 -10.65
N LEU A 259 -15.14 4.72 -11.18
CA LEU A 259 -15.23 6.17 -11.16
C LEU A 259 -15.48 6.66 -9.73
N TRP A 260 -15.04 7.87 -9.45
CA TRP A 260 -15.22 8.55 -8.17
C TRP A 260 -15.71 9.98 -8.38
N ASP A 261 -16.88 10.29 -7.85
CA ASP A 261 -17.59 11.54 -8.12
C ASP A 261 -16.96 12.80 -7.50
N TRP A 262 -16.16 12.65 -6.44
CA TRP A 262 -15.70 13.76 -5.61
C TRP A 262 -14.95 14.85 -6.38
N ARG A 263 -14.07 14.46 -7.32
CA ARG A 263 -13.19 15.41 -8.01
C ARG A 263 -13.82 16.09 -9.21
N ILE A 264 -14.98 15.60 -9.65
CA ILE A 264 -15.68 16.16 -10.81
C ILE A 264 -16.75 17.18 -10.44
N HIS A 265 -17.06 17.36 -9.15
CA HIS A 265 -18.04 18.37 -8.74
C HIS A 265 -17.63 19.76 -9.25
N GLY A 266 -18.57 20.45 -9.87
CA GLY A 266 -18.38 21.74 -10.52
C GLY A 266 -17.91 21.68 -11.97
N TYR A 267 -17.64 20.49 -12.52
CA TYR A 267 -17.31 20.36 -13.94
C TYR A 267 -18.57 20.47 -14.80
N ASP A 268 -18.57 21.43 -15.74
CA ASP A 268 -19.65 21.60 -16.74
C ASP A 268 -19.32 20.79 -18.00
N ASN A 269 -20.17 19.83 -18.33
CA ASN A 269 -20.02 19.02 -19.54
C ASN A 269 -20.74 19.59 -20.77
N GLY A 270 -21.20 20.83 -20.68
CA GLY A 270 -21.95 21.52 -21.73
C GLY A 270 -23.47 21.26 -21.72
N SER A 271 -23.92 20.28 -20.93
CA SER A 271 -25.34 19.97 -20.75
C SER A 271 -25.80 20.20 -19.32
N PHE A 272 -24.90 19.98 -18.37
CA PHE A 272 -25.09 20.23 -16.94
C PHE A 272 -23.75 20.25 -16.20
N GLU A 273 -23.78 20.82 -15.01
CA GLU A 273 -22.67 20.79 -14.08
C GLU A 273 -22.78 19.56 -13.17
N TYR A 274 -21.69 18.79 -13.04
CA TYR A 274 -21.65 17.64 -12.12
C TYR A 274 -21.77 18.07 -10.66
N GLY A 275 -22.64 17.40 -9.93
CA GLY A 275 -22.88 17.66 -8.51
C GLY A 275 -23.29 16.40 -7.75
N ILE A 276 -23.84 16.63 -6.58
CA ILE A 276 -24.35 15.56 -5.70
C ILE A 276 -25.82 15.38 -6.02
N ASP A 277 -26.11 14.72 -7.12
CA ASP A 277 -27.45 14.49 -7.61
C ASP A 277 -27.55 13.22 -8.46
N THR A 278 -28.78 12.70 -8.58
CA THR A 278 -29.08 11.47 -9.31
C THR A 278 -28.60 11.52 -10.77
N ARG A 279 -28.76 12.65 -11.48
CA ARG A 279 -28.37 12.78 -12.90
C ARG A 279 -26.86 12.59 -13.08
N SER A 280 -26.06 13.22 -12.21
CA SER A 280 -24.60 13.11 -12.23
C SER A 280 -24.14 11.65 -12.05
N TYR A 281 -24.78 10.91 -11.15
CA TYR A 281 -24.45 9.51 -10.91
C TYR A 281 -24.87 8.61 -12.07
N LEU A 282 -26.05 8.82 -12.65
CA LEU A 282 -26.50 8.06 -13.83
C LEU A 282 -25.55 8.23 -15.01
N ARG A 283 -25.11 9.46 -15.31
CA ARG A 283 -24.13 9.72 -16.38
C ARG A 283 -22.80 8.98 -16.15
N GLN A 284 -22.32 8.95 -14.91
CA GLN A 284 -21.11 8.19 -14.56
C GLN A 284 -21.33 6.68 -14.72
N ILE A 285 -22.50 6.16 -14.34
CA ILE A 285 -22.84 4.75 -14.53
C ILE A 285 -22.87 4.42 -16.04
N ASP A 286 -23.48 5.27 -16.87
CA ASP A 286 -23.51 5.07 -18.34
C ASP A 286 -22.10 4.97 -18.93
N PHE A 287 -21.18 5.82 -18.46
CA PHE A 287 -19.77 5.73 -18.85
C PHE A 287 -19.14 4.41 -18.38
N CYS A 288 -19.36 4.02 -17.12
CA CYS A 288 -18.87 2.75 -16.60
C CYS A 288 -19.34 1.56 -17.45
N VAL A 289 -20.60 1.55 -17.85
CA VAL A 289 -21.17 0.52 -18.74
C VAL A 289 -20.48 0.49 -20.10
N ALA A 290 -20.31 1.67 -20.72
CA ALA A 290 -19.70 1.80 -22.05
C ALA A 290 -18.23 1.33 -22.09
N HIS A 291 -17.52 1.45 -20.97
CA HIS A 291 -16.07 1.20 -20.87
C HIS A 291 -15.70 0.02 -19.97
N ASN A 292 -16.63 -0.83 -19.58
CA ASN A 292 -16.42 -1.99 -18.71
C ASN A 292 -15.71 -1.62 -17.39
N ILE A 293 -16.09 -0.49 -16.81
CA ILE A 293 -15.65 -0.08 -15.47
C ILE A 293 -16.61 -0.68 -14.44
N GLU A 294 -16.07 -1.36 -13.45
CA GLU A 294 -16.87 -2.21 -12.56
C GLU A 294 -17.64 -1.43 -11.48
N TYR A 295 -17.14 -0.23 -11.10
CA TYR A 295 -17.64 0.47 -9.91
C TYR A 295 -17.92 1.95 -10.14
N LEU A 296 -18.89 2.45 -9.38
CA LEU A 296 -19.02 3.86 -9.03
C LEU A 296 -18.86 4.00 -7.52
N THR A 297 -17.94 4.84 -7.08
CA THR A 297 -17.80 5.25 -5.68
C THR A 297 -18.46 6.61 -5.49
N ILE A 298 -19.55 6.64 -4.74
CA ILE A 298 -20.27 7.86 -4.36
C ILE A 298 -19.69 8.35 -3.04
N ASP A 299 -19.11 9.56 -3.06
CA ASP A 299 -18.43 10.17 -1.93
C ASP A 299 -19.38 10.92 -0.99
N ASP A 300 -18.84 11.74 -0.10
CA ASP A 300 -19.59 12.45 0.92
C ASP A 300 -20.72 13.34 0.36
N PHE A 301 -21.64 13.74 1.22
CA PHE A 301 -22.83 14.57 0.95
C PHE A 301 -24.02 13.87 0.24
N TRP A 302 -23.93 12.60 -0.13
CA TRP A 302 -25.10 11.86 -0.61
C TRP A 302 -26.17 11.66 0.50
N PHE A 303 -25.78 11.84 1.77
CA PHE A 303 -26.65 11.92 2.94
C PHE A 303 -26.37 13.20 3.73
N THR A 304 -27.38 13.70 4.46
CA THR A 304 -27.32 14.96 5.20
C THR A 304 -27.19 14.75 6.70
N SER A 305 -27.72 13.64 7.23
CA SER A 305 -27.61 13.30 8.63
C SER A 305 -27.66 11.78 8.86
N ALA A 306 -27.06 11.33 9.97
CA ALA A 306 -27.14 9.94 10.42
C ALA A 306 -27.31 9.87 11.92
N LYS A 307 -28.27 9.07 12.41
CA LYS A 307 -28.52 8.89 13.85
C LYS A 307 -29.15 7.53 14.12
N ASP A 308 -28.55 6.75 15.01
CA ASP A 308 -29.12 5.55 15.62
C ASP A 308 -29.75 4.55 14.63
N GLY A 309 -29.09 4.28 13.50
CA GLY A 309 -29.54 3.37 12.46
C GLY A 309 -30.49 4.00 11.44
N GLN A 310 -30.64 5.31 11.46
CA GLN A 310 -31.37 6.09 10.46
C GLN A 310 -30.41 7.01 9.72
N MET A 311 -30.63 7.20 8.42
CA MET A 311 -29.85 8.06 7.55
C MET A 311 -30.81 8.87 6.68
N GLU A 312 -30.61 10.18 6.64
CA GLU A 312 -31.36 11.09 5.80
C GLU A 312 -30.57 11.31 4.53
N VAL A 313 -31.12 10.83 3.41
CA VAL A 313 -30.50 10.99 2.09
C VAL A 313 -30.64 12.44 1.63
N SER A 314 -29.65 12.94 0.87
CA SER A 314 -29.71 14.27 0.25
C SER A 314 -30.97 14.40 -0.62
N PRO A 315 -31.71 15.52 -0.57
CA PRO A 315 -32.96 15.68 -1.32
C PRO A 315 -32.80 15.66 -2.84
N HIS A 316 -31.55 15.77 -3.34
CA HIS A 316 -31.23 15.72 -4.77
C HIS A 316 -30.82 14.32 -5.25
N VAL A 317 -30.74 13.35 -4.33
CA VAL A 317 -30.25 11.99 -4.58
C VAL A 317 -31.33 10.97 -4.32
N ASP A 318 -31.70 10.21 -5.34
CA ASP A 318 -32.44 8.96 -5.18
C ASP A 318 -31.45 7.79 -5.19
N ILE A 319 -30.85 7.51 -4.02
CA ILE A 319 -29.76 6.52 -3.90
C ILE A 319 -30.22 5.10 -4.23
N GLU A 320 -31.48 4.75 -3.92
CA GLU A 320 -32.03 3.43 -4.24
C GLU A 320 -32.20 3.26 -5.76
N ALA A 321 -32.68 4.30 -6.45
CA ALA A 321 -32.79 4.29 -7.91
C ALA A 321 -31.41 4.22 -8.58
N VAL A 322 -30.41 4.97 -8.06
CA VAL A 322 -29.04 4.94 -8.56
C VAL A 322 -28.43 3.54 -8.43
N ILE A 323 -28.52 2.93 -7.24
CA ILE A 323 -27.95 1.59 -7.00
C ILE A 323 -28.67 0.54 -7.85
N ARG A 324 -29.98 0.61 -7.96
CA ARG A 324 -30.75 -0.29 -8.82
C ARG A 324 -30.33 -0.14 -10.29
N TYR A 325 -30.27 1.08 -10.79
CA TYR A 325 -29.84 1.35 -12.17
C TYR A 325 -28.44 0.79 -12.44
N ALA A 326 -27.50 1.03 -11.54
CA ALA A 326 -26.13 0.50 -11.64
C ALA A 326 -26.14 -1.04 -11.71
N ASN A 327 -26.82 -1.70 -10.77
CA ASN A 327 -26.88 -3.16 -10.70
C ASN A 327 -27.55 -3.78 -11.95
N ASP A 328 -28.62 -3.16 -12.47
CA ASP A 328 -29.32 -3.61 -13.68
C ASP A 328 -28.42 -3.52 -14.93
N HIS A 329 -27.40 -2.67 -14.91
CA HIS A 329 -26.45 -2.48 -16.01
C HIS A 329 -25.06 -3.08 -15.73
N GLY A 330 -24.90 -3.87 -14.66
CA GLY A 330 -23.65 -4.58 -14.33
C GLY A 330 -22.59 -3.75 -13.62
N VAL A 331 -22.88 -2.50 -13.29
CA VAL A 331 -22.03 -1.63 -12.47
C VAL A 331 -22.43 -1.76 -10.99
N ARG A 332 -21.48 -1.67 -10.09
CA ARG A 332 -21.72 -1.80 -8.65
C ARG A 332 -21.35 -0.53 -7.92
N VAL A 333 -22.06 -0.24 -6.83
CA VAL A 333 -21.88 1.02 -6.10
C VAL A 333 -21.18 0.77 -4.78
N MET A 334 -20.18 1.62 -4.49
CA MET A 334 -19.57 1.78 -3.18
C MET A 334 -19.99 3.13 -2.60
N LEU A 335 -20.30 3.18 -1.31
CA LEU A 335 -20.79 4.38 -0.65
C LEU A 335 -19.81 4.87 0.41
N TYR A 336 -19.59 6.18 0.43
CA TYR A 336 -18.84 6.83 1.50
C TYR A 336 -19.65 6.92 2.79
N TYR A 337 -18.95 6.82 3.92
CA TYR A 337 -19.46 7.12 5.24
C TYR A 337 -18.38 7.70 6.16
N ASP A 338 -18.78 8.70 6.94
CA ASP A 338 -18.07 9.17 8.12
C ASP A 338 -19.07 9.59 9.22
N GLU A 339 -18.55 10.02 10.37
CA GLU A 339 -19.39 10.44 11.51
C GLU A 339 -19.55 11.96 11.64
N HIS A 340 -19.10 12.78 10.67
CA HIS A 340 -19.22 14.23 10.75
C HIS A 340 -20.69 14.72 10.74
N LYS A 341 -21.57 13.95 10.10
CA LYS A 341 -23.02 14.24 10.04
C LYS A 341 -23.84 13.40 11.01
N GLY A 342 -23.19 12.86 12.04
CA GLY A 342 -23.82 12.04 13.05
C GLY A 342 -23.45 10.56 12.96
N ARG A 343 -23.95 9.77 13.92
CA ARG A 343 -23.58 8.38 14.08
C ARG A 343 -24.71 7.44 13.70
N PHE A 344 -24.52 6.67 12.66
CA PHE A 344 -25.45 5.60 12.29
C PHE A 344 -25.35 4.41 13.27
N GLY A 345 -24.14 4.08 13.68
CA GLY A 345 -23.77 2.94 14.53
C GLY A 345 -22.81 1.99 13.82
N ASP A 346 -21.67 1.75 14.47
CA ASP A 346 -20.55 0.96 13.93
C ASP A 346 -20.90 -0.52 13.65
N ASP A 347 -21.91 -1.03 14.30
CA ASP A 347 -22.43 -2.39 14.18
C ASP A 347 -23.52 -2.54 13.11
N ARG A 348 -24.13 -1.44 12.69
CA ARG A 348 -25.33 -1.42 11.83
C ARG A 348 -25.08 -0.88 10.42
N ILE A 349 -24.06 -0.05 10.22
CA ILE A 349 -23.80 0.63 8.94
C ILE A 349 -23.54 -0.37 7.81
N PHE A 350 -22.83 -1.46 8.08
CA PHE A 350 -22.48 -2.46 7.08
C PHE A 350 -23.71 -3.21 6.56
N ASP A 351 -24.57 -3.68 7.48
CA ASP A 351 -25.84 -4.32 7.11
C ASP A 351 -26.78 -3.36 6.39
N HIS A 352 -26.77 -2.08 6.76
CA HIS A 352 -27.56 -1.05 6.09
C HIS A 352 -27.13 -0.89 4.62
N TYR A 353 -25.82 -0.76 4.37
CA TYR A 353 -25.29 -0.61 3.02
C TYR A 353 -25.51 -1.86 2.17
N ALA A 354 -25.34 -3.05 2.74
CA ALA A 354 -25.66 -4.30 2.08
C ALA A 354 -27.13 -4.39 1.68
N ARG A 355 -28.08 -3.95 2.54
CA ARG A 355 -29.52 -3.90 2.22
C ARG A 355 -29.88 -2.88 1.14
N LEU A 356 -29.15 -1.76 1.03
CA LEU A 356 -29.30 -0.82 -0.06
C LEU A 356 -28.80 -1.40 -1.40
N GLY A 357 -28.03 -2.50 -1.36
CA GLY A 357 -27.45 -3.12 -2.56
C GLY A 357 -26.06 -2.59 -2.91
N ALA A 358 -25.43 -1.80 -2.04
CA ALA A 358 -24.04 -1.43 -2.19
C ALA A 358 -23.13 -2.64 -1.95
N VAL A 359 -21.94 -2.66 -2.58
CA VAL A 359 -20.98 -3.76 -2.48
C VAL A 359 -19.72 -3.37 -1.69
N GLY A 360 -19.63 -2.15 -1.25
CA GLY A 360 -18.49 -1.68 -0.46
C GLY A 360 -18.76 -0.37 0.26
N ILE A 361 -17.87 -0.09 1.21
CA ILE A 361 -17.87 1.13 2.00
C ILE A 361 -16.51 1.82 1.94
N LYS A 362 -16.52 3.10 1.57
CA LYS A 362 -15.40 4.02 1.73
C LYS A 362 -15.56 4.69 3.10
N TYR A 363 -14.72 4.31 4.07
CA TYR A 363 -14.85 4.79 5.45
C TYR A 363 -13.86 5.91 5.74
N GLY A 364 -14.36 7.14 5.95
CA GLY A 364 -13.56 8.33 6.26
C GLY A 364 -13.30 8.53 7.75
N PHE A 365 -12.16 9.18 8.09
CA PHE A 365 -11.78 9.75 9.40
C PHE A 365 -11.71 8.80 10.62
N ARG A 366 -11.99 7.51 10.48
CA ARG A 366 -11.98 6.52 11.57
C ARG A 366 -10.89 5.47 11.46
N GLY A 367 -10.21 5.38 10.33
CA GLY A 367 -9.17 4.37 10.06
C GLY A 367 -7.93 4.46 10.95
N ASN A 368 -7.70 5.57 11.65
CA ASN A 368 -6.62 5.75 12.63
C ASN A 368 -6.87 5.03 13.97
N ASN A 369 -8.09 4.58 14.22
CA ASN A 369 -8.47 3.81 15.42
C ASN A 369 -8.31 2.32 15.13
N VAL A 370 -7.19 1.72 15.56
CA VAL A 370 -6.86 0.32 15.24
C VAL A 370 -7.91 -0.69 15.72
N PRO A 371 -8.46 -0.63 16.95
CA PRO A 371 -9.56 -1.49 17.37
C PRO A 371 -10.79 -1.38 16.49
N PHE A 372 -11.20 -0.16 16.15
CA PHE A 372 -12.30 0.09 15.25
C PHE A 372 -12.04 -0.47 13.85
N THR A 373 -10.84 -0.21 13.28
CA THR A 373 -10.48 -0.70 11.94
C THR A 373 -10.54 -2.23 11.85
N ARG A 374 -10.08 -2.95 12.88
CA ARG A 374 -10.22 -4.42 12.94
C ARG A 374 -11.68 -4.86 12.94
N GLN A 375 -12.52 -4.18 13.74
CA GLN A 375 -13.94 -4.47 13.81
C GLN A 375 -14.63 -4.17 12.48
N ALA A 376 -14.38 -3.00 11.89
CA ALA A 376 -14.96 -2.57 10.62
C ALA A 376 -14.66 -3.54 9.48
N ILE A 377 -13.39 -3.97 9.36
CA ILE A 377 -12.98 -4.97 8.35
C ILE A 377 -13.77 -6.27 8.52
N ARG A 378 -13.93 -6.74 9.75
CA ARG A 378 -14.67 -7.97 10.04
C ARG A 378 -16.17 -7.80 9.78
N SER A 379 -16.78 -6.73 10.28
CA SER A 379 -18.22 -6.47 10.11
C SER A 379 -18.57 -6.25 8.65
N ALA A 380 -17.69 -5.59 7.87
CA ALA A 380 -17.83 -5.50 6.43
C ALA A 380 -17.79 -6.89 5.76
N ALA A 381 -16.86 -7.78 6.16
CA ALA A 381 -16.77 -9.13 5.63
C ALA A 381 -18.02 -9.98 5.98
N ASP A 382 -18.53 -9.85 7.20
CA ASP A 382 -19.75 -10.54 7.64
C ASP A 382 -20.97 -10.10 6.81
N ALA A 383 -21.02 -8.83 6.40
CA ALA A 383 -22.03 -8.27 5.51
C ALA A 383 -21.72 -8.45 3.99
N LYS A 384 -20.62 -9.14 3.64
CA LYS A 384 -20.09 -9.29 2.27
C LYS A 384 -19.82 -7.95 1.57
N LEU A 385 -19.27 -6.99 2.29
CA LEU A 385 -18.84 -5.70 1.76
C LEU A 385 -17.32 -5.61 1.72
N MET A 386 -16.82 -5.06 0.62
CA MET A 386 -15.45 -4.56 0.53
C MET A 386 -15.34 -3.27 1.33
N VAL A 387 -14.16 -3.01 1.91
CA VAL A 387 -13.92 -1.80 2.70
C VAL A 387 -12.58 -1.19 2.34
N PHE A 388 -12.55 0.12 2.22
CA PHE A 388 -11.32 0.89 2.13
C PHE A 388 -11.42 2.16 2.99
N PHE A 389 -10.26 2.56 3.53
CA PHE A 389 -10.20 3.63 4.51
C PHE A 389 -9.53 4.86 3.93
N HIS A 390 -10.17 6.01 4.15
CA HIS A 390 -9.67 7.33 3.78
C HIS A 390 -9.44 8.22 5.01
N ASP A 391 -8.89 9.41 4.80
CA ASP A 391 -8.73 10.47 5.80
C ASP A 391 -7.90 10.03 7.03
N GLY A 392 -6.74 9.47 6.76
CA GLY A 392 -5.76 9.16 7.78
C GLY A 392 -5.81 7.75 8.37
N PRO A 393 -5.93 6.71 7.55
CA PRO A 393 -5.92 5.33 8.03
C PRO A 393 -4.56 4.92 8.59
N VAL A 394 -4.56 3.86 9.43
CA VAL A 394 -3.33 3.19 9.86
C VAL A 394 -2.85 2.18 8.81
N PRO A 395 -1.52 1.98 8.67
CA PRO A 395 -0.99 0.92 7.84
C PRO A 395 -1.14 -0.43 8.55
N MET A 396 -2.18 -1.17 8.23
CA MET A 396 -2.39 -2.52 8.74
C MET A 396 -1.76 -3.54 7.78
N VAL A 397 -0.42 -3.61 7.79
CA VAL A 397 0.38 -4.38 6.83
C VAL A 397 0.04 -5.86 6.86
N GLY A 398 -0.13 -6.47 5.68
CA GLY A 398 -0.46 -7.88 5.50
C GLY A 398 -1.93 -8.22 5.72
N VAL A 399 -2.78 -7.24 6.05
CA VAL A 399 -4.23 -7.49 6.26
C VAL A 399 -4.91 -8.00 5.00
N GLU A 400 -4.43 -7.67 3.83
CA GLU A 400 -4.92 -8.13 2.53
C GLU A 400 -4.81 -9.65 2.34
N ARG A 401 -3.84 -10.31 3.01
CA ARG A 401 -3.78 -11.78 3.09
C ARG A 401 -4.85 -12.32 4.04
N THR A 402 -5.00 -11.72 5.21
CA THR A 402 -5.84 -12.24 6.29
C THR A 402 -7.32 -11.91 6.08
N MET A 403 -7.61 -10.71 5.59
CA MET A 403 -8.95 -10.17 5.35
C MET A 403 -8.97 -9.43 4.00
N PRO A 404 -9.01 -10.16 2.88
CA PRO A 404 -8.89 -9.58 1.53
C PRO A 404 -10.06 -8.67 1.12
N ASN A 405 -11.10 -8.53 1.93
CA ASN A 405 -12.14 -7.54 1.75
C ASN A 405 -11.70 -6.10 2.11
N MET A 406 -10.56 -5.93 2.78
CA MET A 406 -9.88 -4.64 2.91
C MET A 406 -9.06 -4.40 1.66
N ILE A 407 -9.62 -3.62 0.72
CA ILE A 407 -9.18 -3.56 -0.68
C ILE A 407 -8.21 -2.43 -0.98
N SER A 408 -8.21 -1.36 -0.18
CA SER A 408 -7.35 -0.19 -0.37
C SER A 408 -7.32 0.72 0.85
N ARG A 409 -6.44 1.73 0.82
CA ARG A 409 -6.35 2.78 1.85
C ARG A 409 -5.68 4.04 1.30
N GLU A 410 -6.10 5.18 1.79
CA GLU A 410 -5.42 6.45 1.56
C GLU A 410 -4.27 6.61 2.57
N TYR A 411 -3.20 5.83 2.42
CA TYR A 411 -1.99 5.97 3.22
C TYR A 411 -0.90 6.69 2.42
N GLY A 412 -1.07 7.96 2.29
CA GLY A 412 -0.39 8.89 1.41
C GLY A 412 -1.41 9.93 0.95
N HIS A 413 -0.96 11.00 0.32
CA HIS A 413 -1.84 12.07 -0.12
C HIS A 413 -2.04 11.98 -1.63
N GLY A 414 -3.27 12.10 -2.10
CA GLY A 414 -3.55 12.21 -3.53
C GLY A 414 -2.94 13.50 -4.12
N GLN A 415 -2.27 13.41 -5.25
CA GLN A 415 -1.62 14.58 -5.86
C GLN A 415 -2.61 15.68 -6.21
N GLN A 416 -3.83 15.32 -6.58
CA GLN A 416 -4.89 16.28 -6.89
C GLN A 416 -5.32 17.13 -5.68
N ASP A 417 -5.03 16.69 -4.46
CA ASP A 417 -5.20 17.50 -3.26
C ASP A 417 -4.09 18.52 -3.10
N ALA A 418 -3.22 18.60 -4.09
CA ALA A 418 -1.96 19.31 -4.08
C ALA A 418 -2.04 20.66 -3.38
N ARG A 419 -1.50 20.65 -2.20
CA ARG A 419 -1.20 21.82 -1.42
C ARG A 419 0.31 21.99 -1.47
N ARG A 420 0.87 22.45 -2.61
CA ARG A 420 2.30 22.71 -2.84
C ARG A 420 3.29 21.56 -2.57
N VAL A 421 2.91 20.57 -1.76
CA VAL A 421 3.81 19.49 -1.28
C VAL A 421 3.66 18.20 -2.07
N PHE A 422 2.64 18.08 -2.94
CA PHE A 422 2.40 16.85 -3.69
C PHE A 422 2.76 17.05 -5.16
N THR A 423 4.01 16.78 -5.47
CA THR A 423 4.62 16.87 -6.79
C THR A 423 4.81 15.46 -7.37
N PRO A 424 5.20 15.28 -8.63
CA PRO A 424 5.62 14.00 -9.19
C PRO A 424 6.71 13.30 -8.36
N GLN A 425 7.68 14.02 -7.82
CA GLN A 425 8.67 13.48 -6.89
C GLN A 425 8.02 12.92 -5.62
N THR A 426 7.03 13.63 -5.08
CA THR A 426 6.30 13.15 -3.90
C THR A 426 5.46 11.92 -4.21
N PHE A 427 4.84 11.85 -5.39
CA PHE A 427 4.17 10.64 -5.86
C PHE A 427 5.14 9.44 -5.89
N LEU A 428 6.31 9.62 -6.50
CA LEU A 428 7.34 8.57 -6.59
C LEU A 428 7.80 8.11 -5.20
N LYS A 429 8.08 9.04 -4.29
CA LYS A 429 8.39 8.68 -2.90
C LYS A 429 7.23 7.94 -2.23
N THR A 430 5.99 8.38 -2.43
CA THR A 430 4.80 7.71 -1.86
C THR A 430 4.68 6.28 -2.39
N ALA A 431 4.84 6.07 -3.69
CA ALA A 431 4.80 4.75 -4.30
C ALA A 431 5.91 3.83 -3.77
N MET A 432 7.14 4.36 -3.60
CA MET A 432 8.31 3.57 -3.22
C MET A 432 8.48 3.41 -1.70
N ILE A 433 7.85 4.24 -0.88
CA ILE A 433 7.92 4.20 0.59
C ILE A 433 6.57 3.74 1.15
N ASN A 434 5.51 4.54 0.98
CA ASN A 434 4.21 4.19 1.54
C ASN A 434 3.62 2.92 0.89
N GLY A 435 3.94 2.65 -0.38
CA GLY A 435 3.57 1.39 -1.06
C GLY A 435 4.08 0.11 -0.38
N LEU A 436 5.12 0.20 0.45
CA LEU A 436 5.64 -0.94 1.22
C LEU A 436 4.70 -1.42 2.34
N VAL A 437 3.70 -0.62 2.71
CA VAL A 437 2.68 -1.05 3.70
C VAL A 437 1.54 -1.84 3.07
N GLY A 438 1.49 -1.95 1.74
CA GLY A 438 0.43 -2.65 1.00
C GLY A 438 -0.37 -1.73 0.07
N PRO A 439 -1.63 -2.06 -0.25
CA PRO A 439 -2.42 -1.35 -1.24
C PRO A 439 -2.71 0.11 -0.84
N LEU A 440 -2.64 0.99 -1.85
CA LEU A 440 -2.87 2.43 -1.70
C LEU A 440 -3.99 2.91 -2.63
N ASP A 441 -4.71 3.94 -2.21
CA ASP A 441 -5.59 4.74 -3.05
C ASP A 441 -5.07 6.18 -3.10
N LEU A 442 -4.57 6.59 -4.26
CA LEU A 442 -4.03 7.93 -4.50
C LEU A 442 -4.84 8.69 -5.57
N SER A 443 -5.91 8.07 -6.09
CA SER A 443 -6.85 8.67 -7.04
C SER A 443 -6.16 9.28 -8.27
N ASN A 444 -5.29 8.49 -8.92
CA ASN A 444 -4.60 8.89 -10.16
C ASN A 444 -5.48 8.62 -11.39
N GLY A 445 -5.08 9.17 -12.53
CA GLY A 445 -5.78 8.98 -13.80
C GLY A 445 -6.57 10.21 -14.24
N ASN A 446 -6.13 11.41 -13.89
CA ASN A 446 -6.72 12.66 -14.35
C ASN A 446 -6.29 12.96 -15.78
N PHE A 447 -7.24 13.21 -16.69
CA PHE A 447 -6.99 13.53 -18.09
C PHE A 447 -7.25 15.01 -18.41
N GLY A 448 -8.13 15.68 -17.67
CA GLY A 448 -8.43 17.10 -17.78
C GLY A 448 -7.51 17.97 -16.91
N ILE A 449 -6.20 17.85 -17.09
CA ILE A 449 -5.19 18.52 -16.24
C ILE A 449 -5.28 20.04 -16.39
N GLU A 450 -5.49 20.54 -17.61
CA GLU A 450 -5.64 21.98 -17.87
C GLU A 450 -6.86 22.56 -17.16
N SER A 451 -8.01 21.87 -17.21
CA SER A 451 -9.25 22.26 -16.52
C SER A 451 -9.06 22.25 -14.99
N ILE A 452 -8.37 21.23 -14.47
CA ILE A 452 -8.01 21.16 -13.04
C ILE A 452 -7.13 22.35 -12.66
N ASN A 453 -6.11 22.68 -13.45
CA ASN A 453 -5.18 23.79 -13.21
C ASN A 453 -5.82 25.16 -13.42
N ALA A 454 -6.86 25.27 -14.25
CA ALA A 454 -7.66 26.48 -14.38
C ALA A 454 -8.54 26.76 -13.15
N GLY A 455 -8.73 25.78 -12.27
CA GLY A 455 -9.55 25.88 -11.07
C GLY A 455 -11.04 25.64 -11.32
N GLU A 456 -11.37 24.91 -12.37
CA GLU A 456 -12.75 24.60 -12.78
C GLU A 456 -13.39 23.46 -11.96
N ARG A 457 -12.69 22.95 -10.94
CA ARG A 457 -13.16 21.87 -10.09
C ARG A 457 -13.44 22.36 -8.67
N MET A 458 -14.64 22.14 -8.18
CA MET A 458 -15.03 22.52 -6.82
C MET A 458 -14.14 21.86 -5.75
N LYS A 459 -13.73 20.62 -5.98
CA LYS A 459 -12.90 19.79 -5.10
C LYS A 459 -11.48 19.56 -5.65
N GLY A 460 -11.05 20.36 -6.60
CA GLY A 460 -9.71 20.31 -7.17
C GLY A 460 -8.64 20.99 -6.31
N PRO A 461 -7.42 21.14 -6.84
CA PRO A 461 -6.34 21.87 -6.20
C PRO A 461 -6.77 23.28 -5.81
N LYS A 462 -6.31 23.73 -4.65
CA LYS A 462 -6.63 25.07 -4.13
C LYS A 462 -5.82 26.18 -4.80
N GLU A 463 -4.73 25.82 -5.45
CA GLU A 463 -3.84 26.77 -6.13
C GLU A 463 -3.84 26.47 -7.63
N LYS A 464 -4.08 27.50 -8.44
CA LYS A 464 -4.01 27.39 -9.90
C LYS A 464 -2.61 26.94 -10.35
N ASN A 465 -2.55 26.13 -11.39
CA ASN A 465 -1.30 25.59 -11.96
C ASN A 465 -0.44 24.81 -10.97
N SER A 466 -1.03 24.26 -9.91
CA SER A 466 -0.29 23.49 -8.90
C SER A 466 -0.26 21.99 -9.17
N TYR A 467 -1.07 21.49 -10.11
CA TYR A 467 -1.14 20.09 -10.45
C TYR A 467 -0.15 19.75 -11.58
N ILE A 468 1.05 19.33 -11.19
CA ILE A 468 2.16 19.02 -12.11
C ILE A 468 2.14 17.55 -12.46
N THR A 469 1.88 17.24 -13.73
CA THR A 469 1.84 15.86 -14.26
C THR A 469 1.61 15.93 -15.78
N THR A 470 1.72 14.78 -16.48
CA THR A 470 1.21 14.63 -17.84
C THR A 470 0.11 13.57 -17.87
N VAL A 471 -0.75 13.58 -18.90
CA VAL A 471 -1.80 12.57 -19.03
C VAL A 471 -1.24 11.15 -19.11
N VAL A 472 -0.07 10.97 -19.71
CA VAL A 472 0.60 9.66 -19.78
C VAL A 472 1.16 9.26 -18.41
N SER A 473 1.70 10.21 -17.64
CA SER A 473 2.10 9.97 -16.25
C SER A 473 0.91 9.52 -15.40
N GLU A 474 -0.26 10.13 -15.58
CA GLU A 474 -1.48 9.74 -14.84
C GLU A 474 -1.91 8.29 -15.16
N VAL A 475 -1.85 7.89 -16.42
CA VAL A 475 -2.08 6.49 -16.83
C VAL A 475 -1.07 5.53 -16.18
N ALA A 476 0.21 5.86 -16.25
CA ALA A 476 1.28 5.03 -15.68
C ALA A 476 1.15 4.89 -14.15
N ARG A 477 0.71 5.94 -13.45
CA ARG A 477 0.48 5.92 -12.01
C ARG A 477 -0.60 4.95 -11.59
N CYS A 478 -1.67 4.79 -12.38
CA CYS A 478 -2.72 3.80 -12.12
C CYS A 478 -2.17 2.37 -12.12
N LEU A 479 -1.19 2.08 -12.97
CA LEU A 479 -0.51 0.78 -13.00
C LEU A 479 0.48 0.61 -11.84
N ILE A 480 1.26 1.65 -11.51
CA ILE A 480 2.33 1.58 -10.51
C ILE A 480 1.76 1.32 -9.12
N ILE A 481 0.66 1.98 -8.76
CA ILE A 481 0.03 1.80 -7.44
C ILE A 481 -0.68 0.44 -7.38
N ASN A 482 -0.33 -0.35 -6.36
CA ASN A 482 -1.03 -1.61 -6.09
C ASN A 482 -2.30 -1.33 -5.30
N SER A 483 -3.45 -1.74 -5.84
CA SER A 483 -4.76 -1.61 -5.19
C SER A 483 -5.73 -2.63 -5.79
N ALA A 484 -6.68 -3.11 -5.00
CA ALA A 484 -7.78 -3.92 -5.54
C ALA A 484 -8.92 -3.05 -6.10
N LEU A 485 -8.89 -1.75 -5.83
CA LEU A 485 -9.77 -0.75 -6.43
C LEU A 485 -8.90 0.37 -7.02
N VAL A 486 -8.86 0.48 -8.33
CA VAL A 486 -8.25 1.63 -9.02
C VAL A 486 -9.30 2.71 -9.16
N THR A 487 -9.14 3.77 -8.39
CA THR A 487 -10.08 4.91 -8.36
C THR A 487 -9.72 5.90 -9.46
N LEU A 488 -10.63 6.12 -10.40
CA LEU A 488 -10.52 7.06 -11.52
C LEU A 488 -11.29 8.35 -11.19
N PRO A 489 -10.61 9.48 -11.00
CA PRO A 489 -11.20 10.66 -10.38
C PRO A 489 -11.69 11.72 -11.37
N ASP A 490 -11.65 11.49 -12.68
CA ASP A 490 -11.97 12.50 -13.68
C ASP A 490 -13.36 12.33 -14.31
N ALA A 491 -13.81 13.37 -14.99
CA ALA A 491 -15.09 13.39 -15.67
C ALA A 491 -15.09 12.44 -16.87
N PRO A 492 -16.21 11.73 -17.13
CA PRO A 492 -16.39 10.92 -18.31
C PRO A 492 -15.93 11.60 -19.60
N GLU A 493 -16.26 12.87 -19.77
CA GLU A 493 -15.96 13.66 -20.97
C GLU A 493 -14.46 13.89 -21.18
N GLU A 494 -13.68 13.98 -20.10
CA GLU A 494 -12.21 14.10 -20.20
C GLU A 494 -11.54 12.82 -20.70
N TYR A 495 -12.10 11.66 -20.30
CA TYR A 495 -11.68 10.36 -20.82
C TYR A 495 -12.11 10.16 -22.28
N GLU A 496 -13.35 10.54 -22.63
CA GLU A 496 -13.89 10.43 -23.98
C GLU A 496 -13.12 11.30 -24.99
N LYS A 497 -12.64 12.48 -24.58
CA LYS A 497 -11.78 13.35 -25.44
C LYS A 497 -10.45 12.68 -25.81
N LYS A 498 -9.97 11.73 -25.02
CA LYS A 498 -8.68 11.04 -25.15
C LYS A 498 -8.89 9.52 -25.13
N ALA A 499 -9.87 9.04 -25.89
CA ALA A 499 -10.30 7.63 -25.89
C ALA A 499 -9.17 6.67 -26.25
N ASP A 500 -8.24 7.06 -27.13
CA ASP A 500 -7.08 6.25 -27.51
C ASP A 500 -6.04 6.11 -26.39
N LEU A 501 -5.93 7.09 -25.49
CA LEU A 501 -5.15 6.99 -24.27
C LEU A 501 -5.89 6.23 -23.18
N PHE A 502 -7.21 6.44 -23.06
CA PHE A 502 -8.06 5.76 -22.09
C PHE A 502 -8.11 4.25 -22.32
N ASP A 503 -7.90 3.81 -23.55
CA ASP A 503 -7.78 2.39 -23.93
C ASP A 503 -6.76 1.62 -23.05
N PHE A 504 -5.68 2.25 -22.60
CA PHE A 504 -4.76 1.61 -21.66
C PHE A 504 -5.45 1.26 -20.34
N LEU A 505 -6.19 2.22 -19.77
CA LEU A 505 -6.92 2.01 -18.50
C LEU A 505 -8.09 1.04 -18.68
N GLU A 506 -8.73 1.06 -19.82
CA GLU A 506 -9.82 0.14 -20.15
C GLU A 506 -9.34 -1.31 -20.21
N GLN A 507 -8.19 -1.57 -20.86
CA GLN A 507 -7.58 -2.90 -20.95
C GLN A 507 -6.86 -3.34 -19.66
N MET A 508 -6.39 -2.40 -18.85
CA MET A 508 -5.60 -2.68 -17.66
C MET A 508 -6.42 -3.44 -16.60
N PRO A 509 -6.01 -4.66 -16.20
CA PRO A 509 -6.60 -5.34 -15.05
C PRO A 509 -6.08 -4.72 -13.74
N VAL A 510 -6.67 -5.14 -12.60
CA VAL A 510 -6.24 -4.71 -11.26
C VAL A 510 -5.66 -5.85 -10.41
N THR A 511 -5.62 -7.06 -10.96
CA THR A 511 -4.97 -8.23 -10.37
C THR A 511 -3.96 -8.81 -11.34
N TRP A 512 -2.85 -9.28 -10.83
CA TRP A 512 -1.69 -9.57 -11.65
C TRP A 512 -1.13 -10.96 -11.36
N ASP A 513 -0.55 -11.57 -12.38
CA ASP A 513 0.17 -12.84 -12.24
C ASP A 513 1.60 -12.63 -11.80
N ASP A 514 2.23 -11.53 -12.24
CA ASP A 514 3.61 -11.19 -11.92
C ASP A 514 3.82 -9.68 -11.96
N THR A 515 4.75 -9.20 -11.14
CA THR A 515 5.15 -7.80 -11.07
C THR A 515 6.66 -7.69 -11.00
N LYS A 516 7.24 -6.79 -11.79
CA LYS A 516 8.67 -6.50 -11.81
C LYS A 516 8.91 -5.00 -11.74
N VAL A 517 9.95 -4.60 -11.03
CA VAL A 517 10.49 -3.24 -11.09
C VAL A 517 11.68 -3.26 -12.06
N LEU A 518 11.58 -2.53 -13.16
CA LEU A 518 12.57 -2.54 -14.22
C LEU A 518 13.63 -1.45 -14.03
N ASN A 519 13.19 -0.26 -13.62
CA ASN A 519 14.06 0.87 -13.32
C ASN A 519 13.52 1.61 -12.09
N CYS A 520 14.40 2.03 -11.21
CA CYS A 520 13.98 2.88 -10.08
C CYS A 520 15.14 3.73 -9.55
N GLU A 521 14.81 4.95 -9.19
CA GLU A 521 15.63 5.82 -8.35
C GLU A 521 14.70 6.59 -7.43
N MET A 522 14.99 6.56 -6.13
CA MET A 522 14.11 7.07 -5.09
C MET A 522 13.74 8.54 -5.30
N GLY A 523 12.45 8.78 -5.60
CA GLY A 523 11.91 10.11 -5.86
C GLY A 523 12.25 10.71 -7.23
N GLU A 524 12.96 9.99 -8.11
CA GLU A 524 13.35 10.48 -9.43
C GLU A 524 12.59 9.79 -10.56
N PHE A 525 12.55 8.48 -10.57
CA PHE A 525 11.78 7.70 -11.55
C PHE A 525 11.47 6.28 -11.04
N LEU A 526 10.42 5.71 -11.62
CA LEU A 526 10.00 4.33 -11.35
C LEU A 526 9.35 3.74 -12.59
N THR A 527 9.83 2.55 -13.00
CA THR A 527 9.22 1.74 -14.07
C THR A 527 8.80 0.39 -13.51
N VAL A 528 7.52 0.07 -13.63
CA VAL A 528 6.93 -1.19 -13.19
C VAL A 528 6.32 -1.92 -14.37
N ALA A 529 6.60 -3.22 -14.49
CA ALA A 529 5.95 -4.12 -15.43
C ALA A 529 5.05 -5.10 -14.66
N ARG A 530 3.84 -5.33 -15.14
CA ARG A 530 2.86 -6.25 -14.56
C ARG A 530 2.26 -7.15 -15.63
N ARG A 531 2.12 -8.43 -15.34
CA ARG A 531 1.58 -9.43 -16.28
C ARG A 531 0.20 -9.91 -15.85
N SER A 532 -0.68 -10.05 -16.83
CA SER A 532 -1.96 -10.74 -16.69
C SER A 532 -2.15 -11.67 -17.89
N GLY A 533 -2.26 -12.98 -17.66
CA GLY A 533 -2.14 -13.96 -18.72
C GLY A 533 -0.81 -13.84 -19.44
N ASP A 534 -0.86 -13.66 -20.76
CA ASP A 534 0.33 -13.49 -21.60
C ASP A 534 0.65 -12.03 -21.95
N VAL A 535 -0.17 -11.08 -21.47
CA VAL A 535 -0.04 -9.64 -21.75
C VAL A 535 0.71 -8.96 -20.62
N TRP A 536 1.70 -8.12 -20.98
CA TRP A 536 2.40 -7.26 -20.06
C TRP A 536 1.95 -5.81 -20.19
N PHE A 537 1.79 -5.17 -19.05
CA PHE A 537 1.53 -3.74 -18.92
C PHE A 537 2.74 -3.11 -18.24
N VAL A 538 3.27 -2.03 -18.81
CA VAL A 538 4.43 -1.32 -18.24
C VAL A 538 4.08 0.14 -18.06
N GLY A 539 4.39 0.68 -16.89
CA GLY A 539 4.20 2.08 -16.57
C GLY A 539 5.48 2.69 -16.02
N SER A 540 5.85 3.86 -16.54
CA SER A 540 7.01 4.63 -16.10
C SER A 540 6.58 6.04 -15.73
N VAL A 541 7.08 6.55 -14.61
CA VAL A 541 6.83 7.92 -14.12
C VAL A 541 8.15 8.59 -13.82
N ASN A 542 8.25 9.86 -14.21
CA ASN A 542 9.39 10.74 -14.00
C ASN A 542 9.04 11.87 -13.02
N SER A 543 10.04 12.32 -12.26
CA SER A 543 9.92 13.50 -11.40
C SER A 543 9.84 14.80 -12.21
N GLU A 544 9.54 15.90 -11.51
CA GLU A 544 9.57 17.24 -12.08
C GLU A 544 10.96 17.89 -12.12
N SER A 545 12.01 17.13 -11.79
CA SER A 545 13.37 17.67 -11.75
C SER A 545 13.93 17.98 -13.14
N GLN A 546 13.64 17.11 -14.13
CA GLN A 546 14.08 17.24 -15.53
C GLN A 546 13.34 16.25 -16.43
N ALA A 547 13.31 16.51 -17.72
CA ALA A 547 12.97 15.49 -18.71
C ALA A 547 14.02 14.38 -18.72
N ARG A 548 13.62 13.14 -19.02
CA ARG A 548 14.50 11.97 -18.85
C ARG A 548 14.31 10.95 -19.96
N GLU A 549 15.42 10.40 -20.41
CA GLU A 549 15.45 9.22 -21.25
C GLU A 549 15.91 8.02 -20.42
N LEU A 550 15.17 6.92 -20.46
CA LEU A 550 15.51 5.67 -19.80
C LEU A 550 15.55 4.52 -20.80
N SER A 551 16.40 3.53 -20.51
CA SER A 551 16.43 2.25 -21.23
C SER A 551 15.62 1.22 -20.46
N VAL A 552 14.64 0.61 -21.12
CA VAL A 552 13.83 -0.49 -20.59
C VAL A 552 14.24 -1.78 -21.26
N GLN A 553 14.80 -2.70 -20.48
CA GLN A 553 15.17 -4.04 -20.95
C GLN A 553 13.93 -4.94 -21.01
N LEU A 554 13.73 -5.63 -22.14
CA LEU A 554 12.58 -6.51 -22.34
C LEU A 554 12.88 -8.00 -22.05
N ASP A 555 13.86 -8.28 -21.20
CA ASP A 555 14.26 -9.65 -20.82
C ASP A 555 13.17 -10.43 -20.08
N PHE A 556 12.13 -9.73 -19.63
CA PHE A 556 10.96 -10.34 -18.96
C PHE A 556 9.95 -10.94 -19.94
N LEU A 557 10.07 -10.67 -21.23
CA LEU A 557 9.24 -11.25 -22.28
C LEU A 557 9.68 -12.70 -22.56
N THR A 558 8.76 -13.51 -23.06
CA THR A 558 9.05 -14.90 -23.44
C THR A 558 9.96 -14.93 -24.66
N GLU A 559 11.07 -15.65 -24.58
CA GLU A 559 12.03 -15.80 -25.66
C GLU A 559 11.40 -16.48 -26.88
N GLY A 560 11.70 -15.96 -28.07
CA GLY A 560 11.20 -16.51 -29.33
C GLY A 560 9.76 -16.11 -29.70
N ILE A 561 9.13 -15.25 -28.90
CA ILE A 561 7.81 -14.70 -29.19
C ILE A 561 7.93 -13.22 -29.53
N ASN A 562 7.32 -12.82 -30.64
CA ASN A 562 7.15 -11.41 -31.00
C ASN A 562 5.95 -10.82 -30.23
N TYR A 563 6.08 -9.58 -29.84
CA TYR A 563 5.01 -8.83 -29.16
C TYR A 563 4.65 -7.58 -29.94
N GLU A 564 3.36 -7.30 -30.06
CA GLU A 564 2.87 -5.97 -30.39
C GLU A 564 3.02 -5.08 -29.17
N ALA A 565 3.83 -4.03 -29.29
CA ALA A 565 4.00 -3.02 -28.27
C ALA A 565 3.18 -1.78 -28.64
N LYS A 566 2.05 -1.55 -27.97
CA LYS A 566 1.30 -0.31 -28.05
C LYS A 566 1.84 0.65 -27.00
N LEU A 567 2.44 1.73 -27.45
CA LEU A 567 3.17 2.70 -26.65
C LEU A 567 2.34 3.97 -26.51
N TYR A 568 2.12 4.41 -25.29
CA TYR A 568 1.50 5.68 -24.91
C TYR A 568 2.60 6.55 -24.31
N ARG A 569 2.93 7.67 -24.94
CA ARG A 569 4.13 8.42 -24.56
C ARG A 569 3.96 9.93 -24.66
N ASP A 570 4.71 10.63 -23.84
CA ASP A 570 4.88 12.06 -23.96
C ASP A 570 5.54 12.38 -25.32
N THR A 571 5.17 13.51 -25.93
CA THR A 571 5.78 14.05 -27.15
C THR A 571 6.96 14.96 -26.81
N GLU A 572 7.70 15.45 -27.79
CA GLU A 572 8.75 16.43 -27.60
C GLU A 572 8.24 17.77 -27.05
N GLU A 573 6.95 18.08 -27.28
CA GLU A 573 6.29 19.31 -26.83
C GLU A 573 5.66 19.17 -25.45
N THR A 574 5.60 17.95 -24.92
CA THR A 574 4.96 17.68 -23.63
C THR A 574 5.77 18.26 -22.48
N ASP A 575 5.09 18.88 -21.54
CA ASP A 575 5.69 19.41 -20.31
C ASP A 575 4.63 19.39 -19.20
N GLY A 576 4.96 18.80 -18.06
CA GLY A 576 4.02 18.60 -16.95
C GLY A 576 3.46 19.87 -16.32
N ILE A 577 3.98 21.04 -16.69
CA ILE A 577 3.54 22.36 -16.19
C ILE A 577 2.82 23.15 -17.28
N THR A 578 3.40 23.22 -18.49
CA THR A 578 2.97 24.14 -19.54
C THR A 578 2.22 23.50 -20.69
N ASN A 579 2.38 22.18 -20.89
CA ASN A 579 1.70 21.40 -21.94
C ASN A 579 1.45 19.95 -21.48
N PRO A 580 0.62 19.73 -20.46
CA PRO A 580 0.50 18.43 -19.79
C PRO A 580 -0.34 17.39 -20.55
N GLU A 581 -1.11 17.83 -21.55
CA GLU A 581 -2.10 16.98 -22.24
C GLU A 581 -1.65 16.55 -23.64
N SER A 582 -0.43 16.94 -24.08
CA SER A 582 0.16 16.46 -25.32
C SER A 582 0.69 15.03 -25.15
N TYR A 583 0.33 14.15 -26.07
CA TYR A 583 0.78 12.75 -26.09
C TYR A 583 0.66 12.15 -27.49
N GLU A 584 1.24 10.99 -27.68
CA GLU A 584 1.02 10.19 -28.89
C GLU A 584 0.89 8.69 -28.55
N VAL A 585 0.17 7.97 -29.40
CA VAL A 585 0.03 6.51 -29.33
C VAL A 585 0.63 5.90 -30.58
N VAL A 586 1.62 5.01 -30.40
CA VAL A 586 2.30 4.34 -31.51
C VAL A 586 2.41 2.85 -31.26
N THR A 587 2.41 2.07 -32.35
CA THR A 587 2.53 0.60 -32.28
C THR A 587 3.79 0.15 -32.99
N ARG A 588 4.50 -0.82 -32.43
CA ARG A 588 5.66 -1.49 -33.05
C ARG A 588 5.79 -2.93 -32.59
N THR A 589 6.55 -3.73 -33.32
CA THR A 589 6.90 -5.09 -32.90
C THR A 589 8.18 -5.08 -32.08
N VAL A 590 8.19 -5.86 -31.01
CA VAL A 590 9.34 -6.06 -30.12
C VAL A 590 9.49 -7.53 -29.75
N GLU A 591 10.66 -7.91 -29.22
CA GLU A 591 10.95 -9.26 -28.74
C GLU A 591 11.78 -9.24 -27.46
N SER A 592 11.89 -10.39 -26.80
CA SER A 592 12.74 -10.59 -25.62
C SER A 592 14.20 -10.21 -25.92
N GLY A 593 14.90 -9.63 -24.95
CA GLY A 593 16.30 -9.20 -25.06
C GLY A 593 16.49 -7.84 -25.73
N GLN A 594 15.46 -7.24 -26.31
CA GLN A 594 15.56 -5.88 -26.84
C GLN A 594 15.56 -4.83 -25.71
N THR A 595 16.18 -3.70 -26.01
CA THR A 595 16.16 -2.50 -25.19
C THR A 595 15.30 -1.44 -25.85
N LEU A 596 14.30 -0.93 -25.12
CA LEU A 596 13.51 0.22 -25.55
C LEU A 596 14.03 1.48 -24.87
N SER A 597 14.32 2.52 -25.66
CA SER A 597 14.47 3.88 -25.14
C SER A 597 13.09 4.49 -24.97
N ILE A 598 12.82 5.01 -23.75
CA ILE A 598 11.61 5.75 -23.42
C ILE A 598 11.97 7.16 -23.00
N ASN A 599 11.31 8.15 -23.60
CA ASN A 599 11.44 9.55 -23.25
C ASN A 599 10.25 9.97 -22.40
N MET A 600 10.51 10.68 -21.34
CA MET A 600 9.50 11.23 -20.43
C MET A 600 9.76 12.72 -20.21
N ALA A 601 8.73 13.52 -20.34
CA ALA A 601 8.77 14.94 -20.05
C ALA A 601 9.07 15.21 -18.57
N LEU A 602 9.27 16.46 -18.21
CA LEU A 602 9.27 16.94 -16.83
C LEU A 602 7.92 16.59 -16.18
N GLY A 603 7.94 15.82 -15.08
CA GLY A 603 6.71 15.32 -14.45
C GLY A 603 5.92 14.32 -15.29
N GLY A 604 6.51 13.83 -16.35
CA GLY A 604 5.90 13.01 -17.37
C GLY A 604 5.90 11.52 -17.10
N GLY A 605 5.49 10.77 -18.13
CA GLY A 605 5.42 9.33 -18.06
C GLY A 605 5.50 8.62 -19.41
N HIS A 606 5.49 7.31 -19.31
CA HIS A 606 5.41 6.40 -20.46
C HIS A 606 4.61 5.16 -20.04
N ALA A 607 3.73 4.69 -20.90
CA ALA A 607 3.00 3.46 -20.66
C ALA A 607 3.05 2.57 -21.92
N MET A 608 2.97 1.25 -21.74
CA MET A 608 2.90 0.32 -22.88
C MET A 608 2.10 -0.94 -22.53
N ILE A 609 1.44 -1.48 -23.54
CA ILE A 609 0.82 -2.81 -23.53
C ILE A 609 1.62 -3.68 -24.50
N LEU A 610 2.07 -4.84 -24.03
CA LEU A 610 2.87 -5.80 -24.80
C LEU A 610 2.04 -7.07 -24.96
N THR A 611 1.48 -7.27 -26.16
CA THR A 611 0.61 -8.39 -26.47
C THR A 611 1.36 -9.37 -27.39
N PRO A 612 1.42 -10.69 -27.06
CA PRO A 612 2.08 -11.65 -27.91
C PRO A 612 1.38 -11.74 -29.28
N ILE A 613 2.18 -11.75 -30.36
CA ILE A 613 1.68 -11.98 -31.72
C ILE A 613 1.70 -13.48 -31.96
N GLN A 614 0.55 -14.03 -32.35
CA GLN A 614 0.39 -15.46 -32.67
C GLN A 614 1.04 -15.82 -33.99
#